data_7b5e94071e4a39cdb58b0aaefe50f0fa
#
_entry.id   7b5e94071e4a39cdb58b0aaefe50f0fa
#
_cell.length_a   1.000
_cell.length_b   1.000
_cell.length_c   1.000
_cell.angle_alpha   90.00
_cell.angle_beta   90.00
_cell.angle_gamma   90.00
#
_symmetry.space_group_name_H-M   'P 1'
#
loop_
_entity.id
_entity.type
_entity.pdbx_description
1 polymer ?
#
loop_
_entity_poly.entity_id
_entity_poly.type
_entity_poly.pdbx_seq_one_letter_code
_entity_poly.pdbx_strand_id
1 'polypeptide(L)'
;ALSSAASDVYKRQPGLKISVLPQDTNGLCGTLDEFSGRLGVDAELVRAILAKLGFSRRELIGRTENLSAGQKKKVLIAGSPATPANLYIWDEPLNFVDIISRIQLERLLGANTPTMLLAEHDRYFCENTGTERLYITKG
;
A
#
# COMPACT_ATOMS: atom_id res chain seq x y z
N ALA A 1 15.89 2.17 0.04
CA ALA A 1 16.38 3.52 -0.16
C ALA A 1 15.38 4.59 0.23
N LEU A 2 14.22 4.69 -0.43
CA LEU A 2 13.18 5.70 -0.08
C LEU A 2 12.61 5.48 1.33
N SER A 3 12.39 4.24 1.75
CA SER A 3 11.86 3.91 3.06
C SER A 3 12.80 4.29 4.21
N SER A 4 14.12 4.13 4.04
CA SER A 4 15.11 4.51 5.04
C SER A 4 15.20 6.04 5.18
N ALA A 5 15.29 6.75 4.06
CA ALA A 5 15.31 8.22 4.05
C ALA A 5 14.01 8.81 4.62
N ALA A 6 12.87 8.24 4.30
CA ALA A 6 11.57 8.67 4.83
C ALA A 6 11.47 8.45 6.34
N SER A 7 11.97 7.32 6.86
CA SER A 7 12.02 7.06 8.30
C SER A 7 12.85 8.09 9.05
N ASP A 8 13.97 8.52 8.48
CA ASP A 8 14.84 9.52 9.10
C ASP A 8 14.22 10.92 9.10
N VAL A 9 13.53 11.31 8.03
CA VAL A 9 12.79 12.56 7.96
C VAL A 9 11.62 12.56 8.94
N TYR A 10 10.90 11.45 9.03
CA TYR A 10 9.76 11.29 9.94
C TYR A 10 10.14 11.48 11.41
N LYS A 11 11.28 10.96 11.83
CA LYS A 11 11.78 11.10 13.21
C LYS A 11 12.14 12.54 13.57
N ARG A 12 12.34 13.42 12.59
CA ARG A 12 12.77 14.80 12.79
C ARG A 12 11.63 15.82 12.84
N GLN A 13 10.41 15.44 12.43
CA GLN A 13 9.27 16.36 12.40
C GLN A 13 8.13 15.84 13.29
N PRO A 14 8.00 16.33 14.54
CA PRO A 14 6.91 15.97 15.43
C PRO A 14 5.55 16.29 14.80
N GLY A 15 4.63 15.34 14.84
CA GLY A 15 3.27 15.51 14.31
C GLY A 15 3.05 15.09 12.86
N LEU A 16 4.11 14.86 12.07
CA LEU A 16 3.97 14.31 10.71
C LEU A 16 3.82 12.78 10.76
N LYS A 17 2.66 12.29 10.34
CA LYS A 17 2.39 10.85 10.22
C LYS A 17 2.69 10.40 8.81
N ILE A 18 3.61 9.46 8.65
CA ILE A 18 3.97 8.87 7.36
C ILE A 18 3.63 7.38 7.38
N SER A 19 2.93 6.93 6.33
CA SER A 19 2.70 5.52 6.06
C SER A 19 3.60 5.08 4.91
N VAL A 20 4.51 4.15 5.19
CA VAL A 20 5.42 3.57 4.20
C VAL A 20 4.91 2.18 3.85
N LEU A 21 4.72 1.90 2.56
CA LEU A 21 4.36 0.56 2.11
C LEU A 21 5.55 -0.39 2.29
N PRO A 22 5.42 -1.46 3.12
CA PRO A 22 6.48 -2.45 3.26
C PRO A 22 6.74 -3.17 1.94
N GLN A 23 8.00 -3.40 1.60
CA GLN A 23 8.38 -4.21 0.42
C GLN A 23 8.34 -5.70 0.74
N ASP A 24 8.68 -6.07 1.97
CA ASP A 24 8.73 -7.44 2.42
C ASP A 24 7.36 -7.91 2.97
N THR A 25 6.92 -9.06 2.49
CA THR A 25 5.70 -9.73 2.93
C THR A 25 5.95 -10.84 3.98
N ASN A 26 7.21 -11.11 4.34
CA ASN A 26 7.58 -12.22 5.25
C ASN A 26 7.01 -12.06 6.67
N GLY A 27 6.79 -10.84 7.11
CA GLY A 27 6.16 -10.54 8.40
C GLY A 27 4.64 -10.67 8.43
N LEU A 28 4.01 -10.99 7.28
CA LEU A 28 2.56 -11.10 7.20
C LEU A 28 2.10 -12.48 7.69
N CYS A 29 1.48 -12.53 8.85
CA CYS A 29 0.97 -13.75 9.47
C CYS A 29 -0.36 -13.49 10.19
N GLY A 30 -1.14 -14.56 10.37
CA GLY A 30 -2.41 -14.51 11.06
C GLY A 30 -3.59 -14.14 10.17
N THR A 31 -4.66 -13.69 10.76
CA THR A 31 -5.87 -13.23 10.08
C THR A 31 -5.78 -11.75 9.70
N LEU A 32 -6.72 -11.28 8.86
CA LEU A 32 -6.84 -9.85 8.55
C LEU A 32 -7.19 -9.01 9.79
N ASP A 33 -7.92 -9.60 10.76
CA ASP A 33 -8.21 -8.91 12.03
C ASP A 33 -6.93 -8.70 12.85
N GLU A 34 -6.09 -9.73 12.95
CA GLU A 34 -4.79 -9.62 13.63
C GLU A 34 -3.85 -8.64 12.92
N PHE A 35 -3.84 -8.66 11.59
CA PHE A 35 -3.08 -7.69 10.78
C PHE A 35 -3.56 -6.25 11.03
N SER A 36 -4.87 -6.02 10.94
CA SER A 36 -5.46 -4.70 11.17
C SER A 36 -5.25 -4.22 12.60
N GLY A 37 -5.34 -5.12 13.58
CA GLY A 37 -5.07 -4.83 14.98
C GLY A 37 -3.62 -4.37 15.23
N ARG A 38 -2.64 -5.00 14.55
CA ARG A 38 -1.23 -4.57 14.63
C ARG A 38 -1.00 -3.18 14.04
N LEU A 39 -1.76 -2.81 13.02
CA LEU A 39 -1.71 -1.47 12.40
C LEU A 39 -2.55 -0.43 13.15
N GLY A 40 -3.44 -0.86 14.05
CA GLY A 40 -4.40 0.02 14.71
C GLY A 40 -5.45 0.58 13.76
N VAL A 41 -5.87 -0.19 12.76
CA VAL A 41 -6.83 0.21 11.73
C VAL A 41 -8.09 -0.65 11.77
N ASP A 42 -9.16 -0.16 11.15
CA ASP A 42 -10.41 -0.90 11.03
C ASP A 42 -10.26 -2.08 10.04
N ALA A 43 -10.48 -3.29 10.53
CA ALA A 43 -10.42 -4.51 9.74
C ALA A 43 -11.49 -4.55 8.63
N GLU A 44 -12.65 -3.96 8.83
CA GLU A 44 -13.69 -3.88 7.81
C GLU A 44 -13.27 -2.99 6.65
N LEU A 45 -12.57 -1.89 6.92
CA LEU A 45 -12.01 -1.03 5.88
C LEU A 45 -10.96 -1.78 5.06
N VAL A 46 -10.06 -2.52 5.71
CA VAL A 46 -9.05 -3.35 5.02
C VAL A 46 -9.73 -4.40 4.15
N ARG A 47 -10.76 -5.10 4.67
CA ARG A 47 -11.54 -6.09 3.89
C ARG A 47 -12.24 -5.45 2.71
N ALA A 48 -12.84 -4.28 2.88
CA ALA A 48 -13.52 -3.56 1.79
C ALA A 48 -12.56 -3.20 0.66
N ILE A 49 -11.36 -2.74 0.99
CA ILE A 49 -10.31 -2.46 0.00
C ILE A 49 -9.89 -3.75 -0.72
N LEU A 50 -9.63 -4.82 0.03
CA LEU A 50 -9.22 -6.12 -0.54
C LEU A 50 -10.30 -6.74 -1.42
N ALA A 51 -11.58 -6.60 -1.06
CA ALA A 51 -12.69 -7.04 -1.90
C ALA A 51 -12.68 -6.30 -3.26
N LYS A 52 -12.41 -5.00 -3.27
CA LYS A 52 -12.22 -4.22 -4.51
C LYS A 52 -10.99 -4.67 -5.30
N LEU A 53 -9.95 -5.16 -4.63
CA LEU A 53 -8.75 -5.73 -5.25
C LEU A 53 -8.91 -7.21 -5.66
N GLY A 54 -10.14 -7.73 -5.65
CA GLY A 54 -10.48 -9.04 -6.18
C GLY A 54 -10.36 -10.21 -5.20
N PHE A 55 -10.29 -9.95 -3.89
CA PHE A 55 -10.32 -11.00 -2.88
C PHE A 55 -11.70 -11.64 -2.77
N SER A 56 -11.75 -12.95 -2.80
CA SER A 56 -12.94 -13.73 -2.49
C SER A 56 -13.25 -13.71 -0.99
N ARG A 57 -14.49 -14.01 -0.63
CA ARG A 57 -14.89 -14.14 0.78
C ARG A 57 -14.01 -15.14 1.55
N ARG A 58 -13.62 -16.25 0.92
CA ARG A 58 -12.77 -17.27 1.55
C ARG A 58 -11.38 -16.73 1.88
N GLU A 59 -10.81 -15.94 1.00
CA GLU A 59 -9.51 -15.31 1.22
C GLU A 59 -9.56 -14.24 2.31
N LEU A 60 -10.67 -13.48 2.38
CA LEU A 60 -10.86 -12.44 3.40
C LEU A 60 -10.99 -12.98 4.83
N ILE A 61 -11.46 -14.22 5.00
CA ILE A 61 -11.60 -14.87 6.32
C ILE A 61 -10.45 -15.85 6.63
N GLY A 62 -9.60 -16.13 5.63
CA GLY A 62 -8.50 -17.06 5.75
C GLY A 62 -7.29 -16.48 6.49
N ARG A 63 -6.26 -17.31 6.60
CA ARG A 63 -4.97 -16.89 7.15
C ARG A 63 -4.07 -16.35 6.03
N THR A 64 -3.34 -15.29 6.34
CA THR A 64 -2.49 -14.61 5.36
C THR A 64 -1.29 -15.45 4.90
N GLU A 65 -0.87 -16.42 5.70
CA GLU A 65 0.20 -17.37 5.32
C GLU A 65 -0.16 -18.17 4.07
N ASN A 66 -1.46 -18.45 3.87
CA ASN A 66 -1.97 -19.26 2.75
C ASN A 66 -2.15 -18.45 1.46
N LEU A 67 -1.89 -17.16 1.49
CA LEU A 67 -2.02 -16.26 0.34
C LEU A 67 -0.79 -16.37 -0.57
N SER A 68 -1.00 -16.17 -1.87
CA SER A 68 0.09 -16.03 -2.84
C SER A 68 0.92 -14.76 -2.58
N ALA A 69 2.10 -14.67 -3.15
CA ALA A 69 2.94 -13.47 -3.04
C ALA A 69 2.22 -12.19 -3.50
N GLY A 70 1.48 -12.26 -4.61
CA GLY A 70 0.68 -11.13 -5.10
C GLY A 70 -0.48 -10.77 -4.18
N GLN A 71 -1.15 -11.75 -3.60
CA GLN A 71 -2.21 -11.51 -2.62
C GLN A 71 -1.66 -10.90 -1.32
N LYS A 72 -0.53 -11.38 -0.82
CA LYS A 72 0.16 -10.78 0.33
C LYS A 72 0.53 -9.32 0.07
N LYS A 73 1.02 -9.02 -1.13
CA LYS A 73 1.31 -7.63 -1.53
C LYS A 73 0.05 -6.76 -1.50
N LYS A 74 -1.09 -7.27 -1.97
CA LYS A 74 -2.37 -6.56 -1.90
C LYS A 74 -2.83 -6.30 -0.46
N VAL A 75 -2.57 -7.22 0.48
CA VAL A 75 -2.87 -7.01 1.91
C VAL A 75 -2.06 -5.82 2.45
N LEU A 76 -0.77 -5.74 2.15
CA LEU A 76 0.06 -4.60 2.54
C LEU A 76 -0.43 -3.30 1.91
N ILE A 77 -0.78 -3.35 0.61
CA ILE A 77 -1.35 -2.20 -0.11
C ILE A 77 -2.65 -1.73 0.53
N ALA A 78 -3.53 -2.65 0.94
CA ALA A 78 -4.80 -2.30 1.59
C ALA A 78 -4.60 -1.70 2.99
N GLY A 79 -3.61 -2.16 3.73
CA GLY A 79 -3.27 -1.66 5.07
C GLY A 79 -2.73 -0.22 5.05
N SER A 80 -2.01 0.16 3.99
CA SER A 80 -1.41 1.50 3.88
C SER A 80 -2.46 2.63 3.89
N PRO A 81 -3.45 2.69 2.97
CA PRO A 81 -4.44 3.76 2.99
C PRO A 81 -5.45 3.64 4.14
N ALA A 82 -5.60 2.46 4.73
CA ALA A 82 -6.39 2.29 5.94
C ALA A 82 -5.72 2.94 7.17
N THR A 83 -4.40 3.11 7.13
CA THR A 83 -3.64 3.78 8.19
C THR A 83 -3.72 5.31 8.01
N PRO A 84 -4.28 6.06 8.96
CA PRO A 84 -4.32 7.51 8.85
C PRO A 84 -2.92 8.12 8.81
N ALA A 85 -2.58 8.80 7.73
CA ALA A 85 -1.28 9.43 7.54
C ALA A 85 -1.41 10.77 6.78
N ASN A 86 -0.41 11.64 6.96
CA ASN A 86 -0.29 12.89 6.22
C ASN A 86 0.42 12.70 4.87
N LEU A 87 1.28 11.68 4.79
CA LEU A 87 2.01 11.32 3.60
C LEU A 87 2.12 9.81 3.48
N TYR A 88 1.82 9.29 2.30
CA TYR A 88 2.02 7.89 1.96
C TYR A 88 3.24 7.76 1.05
N ILE A 89 4.09 6.77 1.32
CA ILE A 89 5.28 6.49 0.51
C ILE A 89 5.18 5.05 0.01
N TRP A 90 5.07 4.91 -1.30
CA TRP A 90 4.98 3.63 -1.97
C TRP A 90 6.14 3.46 -2.95
N ASP A 91 6.95 2.45 -2.71
CA ASP A 91 8.07 2.07 -3.55
C ASP A 91 7.75 0.74 -4.25
N GLU A 92 7.67 0.79 -5.58
CA GLU A 92 7.34 -0.33 -6.46
C GLU A 92 6.09 -1.13 -6.01
N PRO A 93 4.93 -0.48 -5.80
CA PRO A 93 3.74 -1.15 -5.29
C PRO A 93 3.17 -2.20 -6.24
N LEU A 94 3.43 -2.10 -7.54
CA LEU A 94 2.85 -2.98 -8.56
C LEU A 94 3.60 -4.30 -8.74
N ASN A 95 4.73 -4.50 -8.08
CA ASN A 95 5.44 -5.77 -8.13
C ASN A 95 4.54 -6.91 -7.64
N PHE A 96 4.41 -7.96 -8.48
CA PHE A 96 3.56 -9.14 -8.26
C PHE A 96 2.04 -8.87 -8.26
N VAL A 97 1.60 -7.65 -8.61
CA VAL A 97 0.19 -7.30 -8.70
C VAL A 97 -0.32 -7.53 -10.12
N ASP A 98 -1.45 -8.25 -10.26
CA ASP A 98 -2.08 -8.52 -11.55
C ASP A 98 -2.72 -7.27 -12.18
N ILE A 99 -2.96 -7.32 -13.49
CA ILE A 99 -3.45 -6.17 -14.27
C ILE A 99 -4.81 -5.67 -13.75
N ILE A 100 -5.72 -6.57 -13.40
CA ILE A 100 -7.06 -6.19 -12.93
C ILE A 100 -6.95 -5.43 -11.60
N SER A 101 -6.12 -5.93 -10.69
CA SER A 101 -5.86 -5.26 -9.41
C SER A 101 -5.17 -3.91 -9.58
N ARG A 102 -4.29 -3.75 -10.58
CA ARG A 102 -3.69 -2.45 -10.92
C ARG A 102 -4.76 -1.43 -11.30
N ILE A 103 -5.69 -1.79 -12.17
CA ILE A 103 -6.80 -0.92 -12.58
C ILE A 103 -7.67 -0.53 -11.38
N GLN A 104 -7.97 -1.48 -10.49
CA GLN A 104 -8.73 -1.18 -9.28
C GLN A 104 -7.98 -0.25 -8.33
N LEU A 105 -6.66 -0.43 -8.23
CA LEU A 105 -5.80 0.43 -7.42
C LEU A 105 -5.74 1.87 -7.97
N GLU A 106 -5.63 2.04 -9.28
CA GLU A 106 -5.71 3.36 -9.94
C GLU A 106 -7.03 4.06 -9.58
N ARG A 107 -8.15 3.35 -9.69
CA ARG A 107 -9.47 3.89 -9.34
C ARG A 107 -9.56 4.28 -7.86
N LEU A 108 -8.99 3.47 -6.98
CA LEU A 108 -9.01 3.70 -5.54
C LEU A 108 -8.18 4.92 -5.17
N LEU A 109 -7.01 5.09 -5.76
CA LEU A 109 -6.14 6.25 -5.56
C LEU A 109 -6.76 7.51 -6.17
N GLY A 110 -7.31 7.43 -7.38
CA GLY A 110 -7.97 8.55 -8.04
C GLY A 110 -9.21 9.06 -7.30
N ALA A 111 -9.96 8.17 -6.65
CA ALA A 111 -11.14 8.55 -5.88
C ALA A 111 -10.80 9.25 -4.54
N ASN A 112 -9.67 8.93 -3.94
CA ASN A 112 -9.29 9.42 -2.60
C ASN A 112 -8.19 10.49 -2.63
N THR A 113 -7.48 10.66 -3.73
CA THR A 113 -6.40 11.64 -3.93
C THR A 113 -5.49 11.87 -2.71
N PRO A 114 -4.88 10.81 -2.14
CA PRO A 114 -4.03 10.95 -0.97
C PRO A 114 -2.74 11.72 -1.33
N THR A 115 -2.18 12.47 -0.36
CA THR A 115 -0.84 13.01 -0.53
C THR A 115 0.15 11.85 -0.47
N MET A 116 0.81 11.55 -1.60
CA MET A 116 1.70 10.41 -1.66
C MET A 116 2.93 10.64 -2.55
N LEU A 117 4.01 9.98 -2.19
CA LEU A 117 5.20 9.81 -2.99
C LEU A 117 5.20 8.38 -3.54
N LEU A 118 5.16 8.27 -4.86
CA LEU A 118 5.08 7.02 -5.58
C LEU A 118 6.33 6.84 -6.45
N ALA A 119 7.12 5.80 -6.19
CA ALA A 119 8.19 5.37 -7.05
C ALA A 119 7.73 4.12 -7.81
N GLU A 120 7.56 4.23 -9.12
CA GLU A 120 7.07 3.14 -9.98
C GLU A 120 7.64 3.27 -11.40
N HIS A 121 7.85 2.14 -12.06
CA HIS A 121 8.33 2.08 -13.44
C HIS A 121 7.20 2.04 -14.47
N ASP A 122 6.00 1.67 -14.06
CA ASP A 122 4.82 1.65 -14.91
C ASP A 122 4.35 3.08 -15.20
N ARG A 123 4.66 3.55 -16.42
CA ARG A 123 4.32 4.92 -16.84
C ARG A 123 2.82 5.18 -16.86
N TYR A 124 2.05 4.21 -17.31
CA TYR A 124 0.60 4.34 -17.43
C TYR A 124 -0.03 4.51 -16.04
N PHE A 125 0.38 3.70 -15.08
CA PHE A 125 -0.05 3.82 -13.70
C PHE A 125 0.33 5.18 -13.10
N CYS A 126 1.57 5.63 -13.29
CA CYS A 126 2.02 6.95 -12.81
C CYS A 126 1.26 8.10 -13.44
N GLU A 127 0.91 8.02 -14.73
CA GLU A 127 0.13 9.04 -15.43
C GLU A 127 -1.31 9.14 -14.94
N ASN A 128 -1.89 8.01 -14.57
CA ASN A 128 -3.27 7.95 -14.09
C ASN A 128 -3.43 8.26 -12.59
N THR A 129 -2.36 8.11 -11.80
CA THR A 129 -2.41 8.29 -10.35
C THR A 129 -1.64 9.51 -9.86
N GLY A 130 -0.60 9.94 -10.57
CA GLY A 130 0.28 11.03 -10.18
C GLY A 130 -0.14 12.37 -10.75
N THR A 131 0.12 13.45 -10.00
CA THR A 131 -0.09 14.83 -10.43
C THR A 131 1.20 15.51 -10.89
N GLU A 132 2.33 15.14 -10.32
CA GLU A 132 3.65 15.66 -10.68
C GLU A 132 4.68 14.54 -10.79
N ARG A 133 5.65 14.73 -11.67
CA ARG A 133 6.79 13.82 -11.82
C ARG A 133 8.05 14.47 -11.27
N LEU A 134 8.71 13.75 -10.37
CA LEU A 134 10.03 14.11 -9.88
C LEU A 134 11.07 13.20 -10.50
N TYR A 135 12.07 13.77 -11.13
CA TYR A 135 13.22 13.05 -11.66
C TYR A 135 14.38 13.17 -10.68
N ILE A 136 14.81 12.04 -10.12
CA ILE A 136 15.98 11.98 -9.25
C ILE A 136 17.16 11.57 -10.12
N THR A 137 18.06 12.50 -10.37
CA THR A 137 19.32 12.22 -11.06
C THR A 137 20.40 11.98 -10.03
N LYS A 138 21.29 10.99 -10.29
CA LYS A 138 22.51 10.86 -9.52
C LYS A 138 23.39 12.05 -9.86
N GLY A 139 23.57 12.89 -8.88
CA GLY A 139 24.58 13.96 -8.95
C GLY A 139 26.00 13.39 -8.92
#